data_49f40ac1ea02db4b97fc904492a50a1e
#
_entry.id   49f40ac1ea02db4b97fc904492a50a1e
#
_cell.length_a   1.000
_cell.length_b   1.000
_cell.length_c   1.000
_cell.angle_alpha   90.00
_cell.angle_beta   90.00
_cell.angle_gamma   90.00
#
_symmetry.space_group_name_H-M   'P 1'
#
loop_
_entity.id
_entity.type
_entity.pdbx_description
1 polymer ?
#
loop_
_entity_poly.entity_id
_entity_poly.type
_entity_poly.pdbx_seq_one_letter_code
_entity_poly.pdbx_strand_id
1 'polypeptide(L)'
;MAAAALTALALFATACGGGGGSEPQPGTSQAGGQGGEISVRSGTPQNPLIPGNSQEQNGNNILDAVTAKLVHYNTDTAAPELDIAQSIETKDNQNFIVKLKPGYKFHDGTEVKAKNFVDAWNWNAEGANGYLNSYFFAPIQGFDDLQCGTDAKGNPDCEGKPAKAKEMSGLKVVDDHTFTIKTSSKVSNLPVRLGYLGFAPYPDSFFSDPKAYGEKPIGAGPFKVDSKTDTEVVVSKFADYSGQYKPNVDKVTFRFYNDEGAAYNDVVANNLDFTDVIPSDRLTDDLYKSELEGRNAQRESGIIGTTDFSPIDENLKNLDLRHAISLAIDRELINKQIFNGTRPPLNGWVSPVVDGFKPDACGEWCTFNPTKAKELYEKSGGYPGTLTLAVNGDGGHKPWADAACNSIKNTLGLECVTKLTPDFATLRNQLVKKELKGLFREGWQMDYPSIENFLAPIYQTGAGANDTGYSNPKFDAKLKEAAAAPALDQANKLYQEAEAIIAADFPSIPMWSYAVTVGYSDRVSDVKITPFGWVDLDSIKVK
;
A
#
# COMPACT_ATOMS: atom_id res chain seq x y z
N MET A 1 -29.93 -4.57 68.79
CA MET A 1 -30.14 -6.02 68.90
C MET A 1 -29.11 -6.65 67.96
N ALA A 2 -27.93 -7.02 68.44
CA ALA A 2 -27.56 -8.32 68.99
C ALA A 2 -27.57 -9.38 67.85
N ALA A 3 -26.57 -10.23 67.53
CA ALA A 3 -25.31 -10.64 68.11
C ALA A 3 -24.56 -11.41 66.98
N ALA A 4 -23.27 -11.35 66.73
CA ALA A 4 -22.13 -11.98 67.38
C ALA A 4 -22.10 -13.53 67.34
N ALA A 5 -21.00 -14.08 66.77
CA ALA A 5 -20.14 -15.14 67.26
C ALA A 5 -19.30 -15.71 66.09
N LEU A 6 -17.97 -15.58 65.99
CA LEU A 6 -16.85 -16.21 66.73
C LEU A 6 -16.83 -17.74 66.65
N THR A 7 -15.78 -18.29 66.16
CA THR A 7 -14.61 -19.06 66.69
C THR A 7 -14.20 -20.13 65.65
N ALA A 8 -13.01 -20.70 65.50
CA ALA A 8 -11.68 -20.63 66.09
C ALA A 8 -10.71 -21.44 65.19
N LEU A 9 -9.54 -20.99 65.04
CA LEU A 9 -8.21 -21.54 65.38
C LEU A 9 -8.04 -23.06 65.44
N ALA A 10 -7.09 -23.58 64.68
CA ALA A 10 -6.13 -24.62 65.19
C ALA A 10 -4.80 -24.57 64.41
N LEU A 11 -3.76 -24.20 65.16
CA LEU A 11 -2.33 -24.41 64.87
C LEU A 11 -1.98 -25.87 64.97
N PHE A 12 -1.03 -26.33 64.16
CA PHE A 12 0.06 -27.21 64.69
C PHE A 12 1.35 -26.98 63.87
N ALA A 13 2.38 -26.73 64.63
CA ALA A 13 3.77 -26.55 64.25
C ALA A 13 4.59 -27.84 64.41
N THR A 14 5.80 -27.75 63.90
CA THR A 14 7.04 -28.46 64.09
C THR A 14 7.40 -29.49 63.03
N ALA A 15 8.61 -29.60 62.49
CA ALA A 15 9.92 -29.41 63.15
C ALA A 15 11.04 -29.25 62.06
N CYS A 16 12.10 -28.61 62.55
CA CYS A 16 13.48 -28.46 62.09
C CYS A 16 14.15 -29.54 61.24
N GLY A 17 15.06 -29.07 60.37
CA GLY A 17 16.27 -29.80 60.07
C GLY A 17 17.05 -29.40 58.84
N GLY A 18 18.18 -28.73 58.97
CA GLY A 18 19.33 -28.94 58.14
C GLY A 18 19.64 -27.86 57.08
N GLY A 19 20.69 -27.09 57.35
CA GLY A 19 21.23 -26.04 56.49
C GLY A 19 21.89 -26.53 55.20
N GLY A 20 21.93 -25.63 54.23
CA GLY A 20 22.67 -25.70 52.99
C GLY A 20 22.50 -24.40 52.26
N GLY A 21 23.48 -23.50 52.36
CA GLY A 21 23.52 -22.26 51.60
C GLY A 21 23.57 -22.56 50.10
N SER A 22 22.68 -21.96 49.38
CA SER A 22 22.77 -21.85 47.93
C SER A 22 22.82 -20.38 47.57
N GLU A 23 23.92 -19.98 46.97
CA GLU A 23 24.10 -18.68 46.34
C GLU A 23 22.98 -18.41 45.30
N PRO A 24 22.55 -17.16 45.10
CA PRO A 24 21.63 -16.85 44.05
C PRO A 24 22.32 -17.05 42.70
N GLN A 25 21.88 -18.02 41.91
CA GLN A 25 22.25 -18.12 40.50
C GLN A 25 21.77 -16.84 39.76
N PRO A 26 22.61 -16.29 38.87
CA PRO A 26 22.17 -15.22 37.97
C PRO A 26 21.02 -15.76 37.13
N GLY A 27 19.90 -15.02 37.11
CA GLY A 27 18.77 -15.33 36.29
C GLY A 27 19.21 -15.48 34.82
N THR A 28 19.00 -16.65 34.27
CA THR A 28 19.05 -16.88 32.83
C THR A 28 18.02 -15.94 32.23
N SER A 29 18.51 -14.94 31.47
CA SER A 29 17.68 -14.20 30.54
C SER A 29 16.95 -15.22 29.65
N GLN A 30 15.65 -15.37 29.84
CA GLN A 30 14.83 -16.12 28.89
C GLN A 30 15.06 -15.49 27.53
N ALA A 31 15.59 -16.27 26.61
CA ALA A 31 15.56 -15.97 25.19
C ALA A 31 14.10 -15.67 24.81
N GLY A 32 13.85 -14.54 24.16
CA GLY A 32 12.52 -14.08 23.79
C GLY A 32 11.64 -15.23 23.29
N GLY A 33 10.51 -15.46 23.95
CA GLY A 33 9.62 -16.57 23.66
C GLY A 33 8.97 -16.40 22.29
N GLN A 34 8.79 -17.50 21.55
CA GLN A 34 7.84 -17.52 20.45
C GLN A 34 6.43 -17.41 21.04
N GLY A 35 5.61 -16.50 20.48
CA GLY A 35 4.23 -16.27 20.92
C GLY A 35 3.99 -14.84 21.43
N GLY A 36 2.78 -14.61 21.95
CA GLY A 36 2.35 -13.33 22.51
C GLY A 36 1.52 -12.49 21.54
N GLU A 37 1.06 -11.35 22.07
CA GLU A 37 0.14 -10.45 21.38
C GLU A 37 0.78 -9.08 21.19
N ILE A 38 0.60 -8.50 19.99
CA ILE A 38 1.04 -7.15 19.67
C ILE A 38 -0.12 -6.31 19.15
N SER A 39 0.02 -5.00 19.27
CA SER A 39 -0.86 -4.02 18.65
C SER A 39 -0.08 -3.14 17.69
N VAL A 40 -0.66 -2.90 16.51
CA VAL A 40 -0.05 -2.07 15.46
C VAL A 40 -1.02 -0.96 15.04
N ARG A 41 -0.46 0.22 14.72
CA ARG A 41 -1.25 1.30 14.15
C ARG A 41 -1.81 0.88 12.80
N SER A 42 -3.04 1.27 12.54
CA SER A 42 -3.67 1.29 11.23
C SER A 42 -4.58 2.52 11.12
N GLY A 43 -5.07 2.81 9.94
CA GLY A 43 -6.23 3.67 9.74
C GLY A 43 -7.47 2.84 9.41
N THR A 44 -8.61 3.50 9.29
CA THR A 44 -9.85 2.85 8.85
C THR A 44 -9.74 2.46 7.37
N PRO A 45 -9.93 1.19 6.99
CA PRO A 45 -9.95 0.77 5.59
C PRO A 45 -11.02 1.51 4.78
N GLN A 46 -10.69 1.93 3.57
CA GLN A 46 -11.62 2.64 2.68
C GLN A 46 -12.82 1.76 2.28
N ASN A 47 -12.56 0.48 2.01
CA ASN A 47 -13.54 -0.49 1.53
C ASN A 47 -13.61 -1.70 2.46
N PRO A 48 -14.66 -2.54 2.34
CA PRO A 48 -14.66 -3.87 2.94
C PRO A 48 -13.39 -4.66 2.61
N LEU A 49 -12.92 -5.50 3.53
CA LEU A 49 -11.67 -6.24 3.42
C LEU A 49 -11.76 -7.37 2.37
N ILE A 50 -11.79 -6.99 1.11
CA ILE A 50 -11.81 -7.89 -0.05
C ILE A 50 -10.58 -7.60 -0.92
N PRO A 51 -9.68 -8.58 -1.15
CA PRO A 51 -8.44 -8.38 -1.91
C PRO A 51 -8.62 -7.71 -3.26
N GLY A 52 -9.66 -8.07 -4.01
CA GLY A 52 -9.98 -7.45 -5.31
C GLY A 52 -10.48 -6.01 -5.24
N ASN A 53 -10.86 -5.51 -4.05
CA ASN A 53 -11.45 -4.18 -3.86
C ASN A 53 -10.71 -3.29 -2.86
N SER A 54 -9.48 -3.63 -2.50
CA SER A 54 -8.62 -2.85 -1.61
C SER A 54 -7.40 -2.35 -2.38
N GLN A 55 -7.21 -1.02 -2.42
CA GLN A 55 -6.08 -0.34 -3.09
C GLN A 55 -5.30 0.59 -2.15
N GLU A 56 -5.64 0.63 -0.87
CA GLU A 56 -5.01 1.54 0.07
C GLU A 56 -4.33 0.79 1.23
N GLN A 57 -3.36 1.44 1.86
CA GLN A 57 -2.43 0.83 2.80
C GLN A 57 -3.15 0.18 4.00
N ASN A 58 -4.18 0.83 4.57
CA ASN A 58 -4.82 0.34 5.80
C ASN A 58 -5.52 -1.02 5.59
N GLY A 59 -6.27 -1.16 4.49
CA GLY A 59 -6.91 -2.42 4.11
C GLY A 59 -5.89 -3.46 3.67
N ASN A 60 -4.89 -3.05 2.87
CA ASN A 60 -3.88 -3.96 2.34
C ASN A 60 -3.00 -4.57 3.43
N ASN A 61 -2.59 -3.82 4.46
CA ASN A 61 -1.80 -4.35 5.59
C ASN A 61 -2.53 -5.47 6.33
N ILE A 62 -3.84 -5.31 6.55
CA ILE A 62 -4.66 -6.33 7.22
C ILE A 62 -4.82 -7.54 6.30
N LEU A 63 -5.15 -7.31 5.03
CA LEU A 63 -5.36 -8.36 4.05
C LEU A 63 -4.08 -9.15 3.75
N ASP A 64 -2.92 -8.50 3.72
CA ASP A 64 -1.63 -9.18 3.51
C ASP A 64 -1.32 -10.17 4.64
N ALA A 65 -1.67 -9.83 5.88
CA ALA A 65 -1.50 -10.73 7.02
C ALA A 65 -2.40 -11.99 6.94
N VAL A 66 -3.58 -11.88 6.31
CA VAL A 66 -4.57 -12.98 6.28
C VAL A 66 -4.67 -13.71 4.95
N THR A 67 -3.94 -13.28 3.92
CA THR A 67 -3.94 -13.94 2.60
C THR A 67 -2.59 -14.57 2.28
N ALA A 68 -2.60 -15.68 1.53
CA ALA A 68 -1.42 -16.19 0.85
C ALA A 68 -1.66 -16.10 -0.67
N LYS A 69 -0.59 -15.91 -1.42
CA LYS A 69 -0.62 -15.62 -2.86
C LYS A 69 0.23 -16.63 -3.62
N LEU A 70 0.21 -16.59 -4.94
CA LEU A 70 1.09 -17.44 -5.75
C LEU A 70 2.56 -17.13 -5.49
N VAL A 71 2.87 -15.85 -5.30
CA VAL A 71 4.21 -15.29 -5.08
C VAL A 71 4.17 -14.44 -3.83
N HIS A 72 5.20 -14.51 -3.03
CA HIS A 72 5.52 -13.62 -1.92
C HIS A 72 6.67 -12.71 -2.32
N TYR A 73 6.77 -11.52 -1.74
CA TYR A 73 7.92 -10.65 -1.93
C TYR A 73 8.81 -10.72 -0.69
N ASN A 74 10.08 -11.05 -0.91
CA ASN A 74 11.07 -11.13 0.15
C ASN A 74 11.10 -9.84 0.99
N THR A 75 11.01 -9.98 2.31
CA THR A 75 10.88 -8.83 3.23
C THR A 75 12.14 -7.97 3.32
N ASP A 76 13.30 -8.48 2.90
CA ASP A 76 14.54 -7.71 2.89
C ASP A 76 14.84 -7.10 1.51
N THR A 77 14.47 -7.77 0.40
CA THR A 77 14.92 -7.39 -0.95
C THR A 77 13.79 -7.03 -1.91
N ALA A 78 12.53 -7.28 -1.55
CA ALA A 78 11.36 -7.26 -2.44
C ALA A 78 11.42 -8.28 -3.60
N ALA A 79 12.42 -9.15 -3.67
CA ALA A 79 12.51 -10.15 -4.73
C ALA A 79 11.29 -11.09 -4.70
N PRO A 80 10.69 -11.44 -5.85
CA PRO A 80 9.58 -12.37 -5.90
C PRO A 80 10.03 -13.79 -5.57
N GLU A 81 9.34 -14.45 -4.65
CA GLU A 81 9.56 -15.83 -4.21
C GLU A 81 8.28 -16.64 -4.34
N LEU A 82 8.36 -17.90 -4.77
CA LEU A 82 7.16 -18.75 -4.92
C LEU A 82 6.59 -19.11 -3.55
N ASP A 83 5.33 -18.73 -3.30
CA ASP A 83 4.57 -19.08 -2.07
C ASP A 83 3.61 -20.26 -2.35
N ILE A 84 2.33 -20.05 -2.65
CA ILE A 84 1.41 -21.15 -3.01
C ILE A 84 1.83 -21.80 -4.33
N ALA A 85 2.39 -21.03 -5.27
CA ALA A 85 2.88 -21.62 -6.51
C ALA A 85 4.09 -22.54 -6.24
N GLN A 86 4.07 -23.73 -6.84
CA GLN A 86 5.21 -24.60 -6.99
C GLN A 86 6.07 -24.16 -8.19
N SER A 87 5.43 -23.77 -9.29
CA SER A 87 6.07 -23.20 -10.46
C SER A 87 5.12 -22.28 -11.24
N ILE A 88 5.70 -21.30 -11.94
CA ILE A 88 5.05 -20.44 -12.93
C ILE A 88 5.92 -20.49 -14.18
N GLU A 89 5.50 -21.28 -15.17
CA GLU A 89 6.31 -21.61 -16.35
C GLU A 89 5.76 -20.94 -17.60
N THR A 90 6.64 -20.36 -18.42
CA THR A 90 6.31 -19.81 -19.73
C THR A 90 7.48 -20.01 -20.70
N LYS A 91 7.17 -20.11 -22.00
CA LYS A 91 8.18 -20.13 -23.07
C LYS A 91 8.13 -18.90 -23.95
N ASP A 92 7.08 -18.11 -23.83
CA ASP A 92 6.77 -17.02 -24.77
C ASP A 92 6.27 -15.74 -24.09
N ASN A 93 6.23 -15.72 -22.75
CA ASN A 93 5.67 -14.62 -21.93
C ASN A 93 4.20 -14.30 -22.24
N GLN A 94 3.47 -15.24 -22.85
CA GLN A 94 2.06 -15.07 -23.20
C GLN A 94 1.20 -16.25 -22.71
N ASN A 95 1.76 -17.45 -22.71
CA ASN A 95 1.10 -18.65 -22.20
C ASN A 95 1.86 -19.13 -20.96
N PHE A 96 1.18 -19.16 -19.82
CA PHE A 96 1.75 -19.54 -18.54
C PHE A 96 1.05 -20.77 -18.00
N ILE A 97 1.82 -21.67 -17.38
CA ILE A 97 1.32 -22.82 -16.62
C ILE A 97 1.68 -22.58 -15.17
N VAL A 98 0.67 -22.53 -14.31
CA VAL A 98 0.81 -22.37 -12.86
C VAL A 98 0.53 -23.71 -12.20
N LYS A 99 1.49 -24.22 -11.43
CA LYS A 99 1.32 -25.40 -10.58
C LYS A 99 1.34 -24.97 -9.13
N LEU A 100 0.41 -25.49 -8.33
CA LEU A 100 0.27 -25.18 -6.91
C LEU A 100 0.94 -26.26 -6.06
N LYS A 101 1.50 -25.83 -4.92
CA LYS A 101 1.91 -26.74 -3.84
C LYS A 101 0.64 -27.32 -3.20
N PRO A 102 0.50 -28.62 -3.02
CA PRO A 102 -0.65 -29.21 -2.35
C PRO A 102 -0.63 -28.90 -0.85
N GLY A 103 -1.81 -28.92 -0.21
CA GLY A 103 -1.95 -28.84 1.24
C GLY A 103 -2.06 -27.45 1.82
N TYR A 104 -2.04 -26.37 1.02
CA TYR A 104 -2.47 -25.06 1.49
C TYR A 104 -3.97 -25.07 1.83
N LYS A 105 -4.34 -24.49 2.96
CA LYS A 105 -5.72 -24.41 3.44
C LYS A 105 -6.16 -22.97 3.63
N PHE A 106 -7.42 -22.71 3.34
CA PHE A 106 -8.11 -21.54 3.84
C PHE A 106 -8.36 -21.63 5.34
N HIS A 107 -8.67 -20.51 5.98
CA HIS A 107 -8.93 -20.43 7.42
C HIS A 107 -10.16 -21.24 7.87
N ASP A 108 -11.04 -21.61 6.94
CA ASP A 108 -12.18 -22.52 7.17
C ASP A 108 -11.81 -24.01 7.07
N GLY A 109 -10.55 -24.32 6.80
CA GLY A 109 -10.01 -25.68 6.68
C GLY A 109 -10.13 -26.30 5.28
N THR A 110 -10.79 -25.63 4.33
CA THR A 110 -10.86 -26.11 2.93
C THR A 110 -9.52 -25.95 2.22
N GLU A 111 -9.20 -26.85 1.29
CA GLU A 111 -7.96 -26.80 0.52
C GLU A 111 -7.99 -25.70 -0.53
N VAL A 112 -6.86 -25.00 -0.71
CA VAL A 112 -6.67 -24.04 -1.80
C VAL A 112 -6.37 -24.78 -3.09
N LYS A 113 -7.23 -24.61 -4.09
CA LYS A 113 -7.15 -25.26 -5.40
C LYS A 113 -7.04 -24.25 -6.54
N ALA A 114 -6.65 -24.73 -7.71
CA ALA A 114 -6.57 -23.93 -8.95
C ALA A 114 -7.87 -23.17 -9.25
N LYS A 115 -9.01 -23.79 -9.02
CA LYS A 115 -10.34 -23.19 -9.17
C LYS A 115 -10.50 -21.91 -8.34
N ASN A 116 -9.99 -21.89 -7.11
CA ASN A 116 -10.13 -20.75 -6.21
C ASN A 116 -9.44 -19.49 -6.75
N PHE A 117 -8.33 -19.64 -7.48
CA PHE A 117 -7.68 -18.54 -8.18
C PHE A 117 -8.48 -18.10 -9.41
N VAL A 118 -8.86 -19.05 -10.25
CA VAL A 118 -9.56 -18.75 -11.51
C VAL A 118 -10.89 -18.06 -11.25
N ASP A 119 -11.69 -18.56 -10.30
CA ASP A 119 -12.98 -17.97 -9.94
C ASP A 119 -12.81 -16.59 -9.30
N ALA A 120 -11.83 -16.42 -8.37
CA ALA A 120 -11.53 -15.13 -7.76
C ALA A 120 -11.15 -14.07 -8.80
N TRP A 121 -10.31 -14.44 -9.77
CA TRP A 121 -9.85 -13.51 -10.81
C TRP A 121 -10.96 -13.14 -11.78
N ASN A 122 -11.83 -14.10 -12.15
CA ASN A 122 -13.01 -13.81 -12.96
C ASN A 122 -13.96 -12.85 -12.23
N TRP A 123 -14.20 -13.09 -10.93
CA TRP A 123 -15.03 -12.21 -10.09
C TRP A 123 -14.45 -10.80 -9.98
N ASN A 124 -13.14 -10.69 -9.70
CA ASN A 124 -12.46 -9.40 -9.56
C ASN A 124 -12.42 -8.63 -10.89
N ALA A 125 -12.34 -9.34 -12.02
CA ALA A 125 -12.31 -8.75 -13.36
C ALA A 125 -13.70 -8.31 -13.86
N GLU A 126 -14.78 -8.88 -13.33
CA GLU A 126 -16.15 -8.62 -13.80
C GLU A 126 -16.57 -7.17 -13.53
N GLY A 127 -16.81 -6.40 -14.60
CA GLY A 127 -17.13 -4.98 -14.51
C GLY A 127 -18.38 -4.66 -13.67
N ALA A 128 -19.35 -5.59 -13.61
CA ALA A 128 -20.56 -5.42 -12.79
C ALA A 128 -20.27 -5.39 -11.28
N ASN A 129 -19.17 -6.01 -10.83
CA ASN A 129 -18.77 -6.00 -9.41
C ASN A 129 -18.10 -4.68 -9.01
N GLY A 130 -17.58 -3.90 -9.98
CA GLY A 130 -17.00 -2.57 -9.75
C GLY A 130 -15.77 -2.57 -8.85
N TYR A 131 -15.00 -3.66 -8.82
CA TYR A 131 -13.84 -3.79 -7.95
C TYR A 131 -12.65 -2.97 -8.46
N LEU A 132 -12.00 -2.25 -7.55
CA LEU A 132 -10.92 -1.32 -7.85
C LEU A 132 -9.72 -1.99 -8.54
N ASN A 133 -9.41 -3.24 -8.20
CA ASN A 133 -8.29 -4.00 -8.73
C ASN A 133 -8.60 -4.73 -10.06
N SER A 134 -9.79 -4.51 -10.65
CA SER A 134 -10.21 -5.17 -11.90
C SER A 134 -9.20 -4.98 -13.04
N TYR A 135 -8.62 -3.80 -13.18
CA TYR A 135 -7.69 -3.47 -14.27
C TYR A 135 -6.38 -4.28 -14.27
N PHE A 136 -5.99 -4.87 -13.14
CA PHE A 136 -4.81 -5.75 -13.08
C PHE A 136 -4.96 -7.01 -13.94
N PHE A 137 -6.20 -7.41 -14.22
CA PHE A 137 -6.53 -8.56 -15.06
C PHE A 137 -6.63 -8.21 -16.55
N ALA A 138 -6.56 -6.94 -16.92
CA ALA A 138 -6.65 -6.48 -18.31
C ALA A 138 -5.69 -7.18 -19.30
N PRO A 139 -4.48 -7.61 -18.91
CA PRO A 139 -3.62 -8.38 -19.79
C PRO A 139 -4.16 -9.77 -20.14
N ILE A 140 -5.06 -10.35 -19.34
CA ILE A 140 -5.57 -11.72 -19.55
C ILE A 140 -6.59 -11.72 -20.69
N GLN A 141 -6.47 -12.69 -21.61
CA GLN A 141 -7.36 -12.79 -22.77
C GLN A 141 -8.81 -12.97 -22.32
N GLY A 142 -9.70 -12.18 -22.90
CA GLY A 142 -11.15 -12.19 -22.59
C GLY A 142 -11.55 -11.23 -21.48
N PHE A 143 -10.62 -10.43 -20.90
CA PHE A 143 -10.94 -9.42 -19.89
C PHE A 143 -11.99 -8.42 -20.40
N ASP A 144 -11.83 -7.91 -21.62
CA ASP A 144 -12.76 -6.91 -22.22
C ASP A 144 -14.19 -7.46 -22.37
N ASP A 145 -14.35 -8.78 -22.49
CA ASP A 145 -15.66 -9.41 -22.59
C ASP A 145 -16.41 -9.50 -21.26
N LEU A 146 -15.68 -9.31 -20.12
CA LEU A 146 -16.26 -9.22 -18.77
C LEU A 146 -16.65 -7.78 -18.40
N GLN A 147 -16.27 -6.80 -19.22
CA GLN A 147 -16.59 -5.41 -18.95
C GLN A 147 -18.00 -5.07 -19.44
N CYS A 148 -18.69 -4.23 -18.66
CA CYS A 148 -19.95 -3.61 -19.09
C CYS A 148 -19.69 -2.58 -20.19
N GLY A 149 -20.65 -2.36 -21.08
CA GLY A 149 -20.61 -1.21 -21.94
C GLY A 149 -20.82 0.09 -21.15
N THR A 150 -20.65 1.23 -21.82
CA THR A 150 -20.80 2.54 -21.17
C THR A 150 -22.07 3.27 -21.64
N ASP A 151 -22.65 4.09 -20.77
CA ASP A 151 -23.72 5.02 -21.10
C ASP A 151 -23.24 6.16 -22.01
N ALA A 152 -24.13 7.08 -22.36
CA ALA A 152 -23.79 8.25 -23.20
C ALA A 152 -22.81 9.24 -22.52
N LYS A 153 -22.59 9.11 -21.20
CA LYS A 153 -21.66 9.93 -20.42
C LYS A 153 -20.33 9.22 -20.16
N GLY A 154 -20.19 7.95 -20.63
CA GLY A 154 -19.00 7.15 -20.43
C GLY A 154 -18.95 6.34 -19.12
N ASN A 155 -20.03 6.32 -18.32
CA ASN A 155 -20.08 5.52 -17.10
C ASN A 155 -20.45 4.06 -17.43
N PRO A 156 -19.99 3.05 -16.63
CA PRO A 156 -20.40 1.66 -16.80
C PRO A 156 -21.94 1.52 -16.78
N ASP A 157 -22.48 0.82 -17.77
CA ASP A 157 -23.91 0.56 -17.95
C ASP A 157 -24.17 -0.95 -17.99
N CYS A 158 -24.05 -1.61 -16.85
CA CYS A 158 -24.15 -3.05 -16.76
C CYS A 158 -25.58 -3.57 -16.95
N GLU A 159 -26.61 -2.75 -16.74
CA GLU A 159 -28.01 -3.10 -16.98
C GLU A 159 -28.36 -2.98 -18.46
N GLY A 160 -28.01 -1.86 -19.10
CA GLY A 160 -28.30 -1.61 -20.52
C GLY A 160 -27.35 -2.29 -21.48
N LYS A 161 -26.11 -2.50 -21.06
CA LYS A 161 -25.03 -3.08 -21.87
C LYS A 161 -24.20 -4.07 -21.05
N PRO A 162 -24.78 -5.25 -20.69
CA PRO A 162 -24.12 -6.24 -19.85
C PRO A 162 -22.85 -6.79 -20.50
N ALA A 163 -21.98 -7.36 -19.69
CA ALA A 163 -20.80 -8.09 -20.12
C ALA A 163 -21.16 -9.21 -21.10
N LYS A 164 -20.28 -9.51 -22.03
CA LYS A 164 -20.48 -10.55 -23.06
C LYS A 164 -20.17 -11.95 -22.56
N ALA A 165 -19.32 -12.06 -21.53
CA ALA A 165 -18.88 -13.30 -20.90
C ALA A 165 -18.90 -13.17 -19.38
N LYS A 166 -18.84 -14.30 -18.68
CA LYS A 166 -18.68 -14.37 -17.23
C LYS A 166 -17.29 -14.84 -16.80
N GLU A 167 -16.49 -15.30 -17.73
CA GLU A 167 -15.16 -15.84 -17.49
C GLU A 167 -14.20 -15.35 -18.57
N MET A 168 -12.96 -15.05 -18.17
CA MET A 168 -11.89 -14.73 -19.09
C MET A 168 -11.49 -15.97 -19.87
N SER A 169 -11.53 -15.90 -21.19
CA SER A 169 -11.17 -17.03 -22.09
C SER A 169 -9.70 -17.46 -21.96
N GLY A 170 -8.87 -16.60 -21.36
CA GLY A 170 -7.46 -16.87 -21.08
C GLY A 170 -7.18 -17.67 -19.81
N LEU A 171 -8.19 -17.94 -18.98
CA LEU A 171 -8.03 -18.74 -17.77
C LEU A 171 -8.63 -20.15 -17.95
N LYS A 172 -7.89 -21.17 -17.50
CA LYS A 172 -8.39 -22.54 -17.57
C LYS A 172 -7.85 -23.38 -16.43
N VAL A 173 -8.74 -23.95 -15.63
CA VAL A 173 -8.40 -25.00 -14.67
C VAL A 173 -8.09 -26.30 -15.44
N VAL A 174 -6.92 -26.88 -15.17
CA VAL A 174 -6.49 -28.16 -15.76
C VAL A 174 -6.81 -29.30 -14.81
N ASP A 175 -6.46 -29.14 -13.55
CA ASP A 175 -6.76 -30.05 -12.43
C ASP A 175 -6.77 -29.24 -11.11
N ASP A 176 -6.94 -29.92 -9.96
CA ASP A 176 -7.02 -29.27 -8.65
C ASP A 176 -5.80 -28.38 -8.32
N HIS A 177 -4.62 -28.69 -8.85
CA HIS A 177 -3.39 -27.98 -8.55
C HIS A 177 -2.72 -27.36 -9.77
N THR A 178 -3.41 -27.32 -10.92
CA THR A 178 -2.84 -26.76 -12.16
C THR A 178 -3.87 -25.90 -12.89
N PHE A 179 -3.47 -24.71 -13.27
CA PHE A 179 -4.24 -23.87 -14.19
C PHE A 179 -3.33 -23.16 -15.19
N THR A 180 -3.89 -22.65 -16.26
CA THR A 180 -3.18 -21.90 -17.27
C THR A 180 -3.69 -20.48 -17.38
N ILE A 181 -2.76 -19.56 -17.73
CA ILE A 181 -3.05 -18.17 -18.03
C ILE A 181 -2.62 -17.90 -19.46
N LYS A 182 -3.50 -17.36 -20.28
CA LYS A 182 -3.17 -16.83 -21.60
C LYS A 182 -3.45 -15.34 -21.61
N THR A 183 -2.43 -14.56 -21.94
CA THR A 183 -2.56 -13.11 -22.07
C THR A 183 -2.84 -12.69 -23.52
N SER A 184 -3.46 -11.54 -23.72
CA SER A 184 -3.78 -10.97 -25.04
C SER A 184 -2.53 -10.57 -25.82
N SER A 185 -1.45 -10.24 -25.10
CA SER A 185 -0.13 -9.94 -25.62
C SER A 185 0.93 -10.49 -24.67
N LYS A 186 2.20 -10.40 -25.04
CA LYS A 186 3.29 -10.82 -24.14
C LYS A 186 3.34 -9.93 -22.89
N VAL A 187 3.54 -10.52 -21.72
CA VAL A 187 3.65 -9.83 -20.42
C VAL A 187 4.79 -10.45 -19.62
N SER A 188 5.98 -9.93 -19.81
CA SER A 188 7.22 -10.50 -19.24
C SER A 188 7.27 -10.45 -17.71
N ASN A 189 6.63 -9.46 -17.09
CA ASN A 189 6.58 -9.28 -15.63
C ASN A 189 5.34 -9.90 -14.96
N LEU A 190 4.53 -10.69 -15.69
CA LEU A 190 3.36 -11.34 -15.09
C LEU A 190 3.71 -12.16 -13.83
N PRO A 191 4.77 -12.98 -13.79
CA PRO A 191 5.14 -13.72 -12.60
C PRO A 191 5.40 -12.84 -11.37
N VAL A 192 5.95 -11.63 -11.55
CA VAL A 192 6.14 -10.66 -10.47
C VAL A 192 4.80 -10.13 -9.96
N ARG A 193 3.87 -9.79 -10.87
CA ARG A 193 2.54 -9.26 -10.50
C ARG A 193 1.71 -10.23 -9.67
N LEU A 194 1.91 -11.56 -9.84
CA LEU A 194 1.12 -12.59 -9.15
C LEU A 194 1.36 -12.66 -7.63
N GLY A 195 2.26 -11.83 -7.09
CA GLY A 195 2.41 -11.57 -5.65
C GLY A 195 1.53 -10.44 -5.13
N TYR A 196 0.89 -9.66 -6.00
CA TYR A 196 -0.02 -8.60 -5.57
C TYR A 196 -1.32 -9.17 -4.97
N LEU A 197 -1.82 -8.48 -3.96
CA LEU A 197 -2.99 -8.89 -3.17
C LEU A 197 -4.23 -9.19 -4.04
N GLY A 198 -4.46 -8.40 -5.08
CA GLY A 198 -5.60 -8.58 -5.99
C GLY A 198 -5.66 -9.96 -6.68
N PHE A 199 -4.53 -10.69 -6.73
CA PHE A 199 -4.44 -12.05 -7.28
C PHE A 199 -4.62 -13.16 -6.22
N ALA A 200 -4.99 -12.84 -4.98
CA ALA A 200 -5.25 -13.82 -3.95
C ALA A 200 -6.42 -14.75 -4.32
N PRO A 201 -6.41 -16.03 -3.87
CA PRO A 201 -7.51 -16.95 -4.09
C PRO A 201 -8.66 -16.68 -3.13
N TYR A 202 -9.90 -17.02 -3.52
CA TYR A 202 -11.06 -16.96 -2.65
C TYR A 202 -11.61 -18.37 -2.35
N PRO A 203 -12.08 -18.63 -1.12
CA PRO A 203 -12.81 -19.87 -0.80
C PRO A 203 -14.17 -19.87 -1.50
N ASP A 204 -14.74 -21.05 -1.73
CA ASP A 204 -16.05 -21.18 -2.38
C ASP A 204 -17.18 -20.43 -1.62
N SER A 205 -17.04 -20.28 -0.30
CA SER A 205 -17.96 -19.53 0.56
C SER A 205 -18.04 -18.03 0.22
N PHE A 206 -16.97 -17.44 -0.34
CA PHE A 206 -16.96 -16.04 -0.77
C PHE A 206 -18.10 -15.73 -1.75
N PHE A 207 -18.31 -16.59 -2.75
CA PHE A 207 -19.28 -16.36 -3.83
C PHE A 207 -20.74 -16.43 -3.37
N SER A 208 -20.98 -16.99 -2.17
CA SER A 208 -22.32 -17.04 -1.57
C SER A 208 -22.67 -15.74 -0.84
N ASP A 209 -21.70 -15.08 -0.21
CA ASP A 209 -21.88 -13.81 0.51
C ASP A 209 -20.59 -12.97 0.55
N PRO A 210 -20.27 -12.25 -0.54
CA PRO A 210 -19.08 -11.37 -0.59
C PRO A 210 -19.09 -10.27 0.48
N LYS A 211 -20.30 -9.83 0.91
CA LYS A 211 -20.42 -8.80 1.94
C LYS A 211 -19.99 -9.34 3.31
N ALA A 212 -20.45 -10.51 3.70
CA ALA A 212 -20.02 -11.15 4.94
C ALA A 212 -18.52 -11.46 4.92
N TYR A 213 -17.97 -11.87 3.78
CA TYR A 213 -16.53 -12.03 3.61
C TYR A 213 -15.78 -10.73 3.87
N GLY A 214 -16.22 -9.59 3.35
CA GLY A 214 -15.58 -8.30 3.54
C GLY A 214 -15.54 -7.81 5.00
N GLU A 215 -16.44 -8.33 5.85
CA GLU A 215 -16.41 -8.07 7.29
C GLU A 215 -15.48 -9.03 8.04
N LYS A 216 -15.35 -10.27 7.57
CA LYS A 216 -14.48 -11.28 8.17
C LYS A 216 -13.83 -12.15 7.08
N PRO A 217 -12.76 -11.67 6.44
CA PRO A 217 -12.09 -12.39 5.37
C PRO A 217 -11.63 -13.79 5.77
N ILE A 218 -11.88 -14.75 4.89
CA ILE A 218 -11.37 -16.12 4.99
C ILE A 218 -10.27 -16.26 3.94
N GLY A 219 -9.02 -16.01 4.36
CA GLY A 219 -7.84 -16.14 3.51
C GLY A 219 -7.12 -17.46 3.73
N ALA A 220 -5.90 -17.56 3.19
CA ALA A 220 -5.01 -18.71 3.35
C ALA A 220 -3.65 -18.32 3.96
N GLY A 221 -3.57 -17.11 4.54
CA GLY A 221 -2.35 -16.54 5.12
C GLY A 221 -2.02 -17.05 6.52
N PRO A 222 -0.91 -16.54 7.09
CA PRO A 222 -0.42 -16.97 8.41
C PRO A 222 -1.32 -16.53 9.57
N PHE A 223 -2.17 -15.53 9.37
CA PHE A 223 -3.15 -15.08 10.37
C PHE A 223 -4.57 -15.21 9.83
N LYS A 224 -5.53 -15.40 10.74
CA LYS A 224 -6.97 -15.38 10.45
C LYS A 224 -7.67 -14.29 11.23
N VAL A 225 -8.72 -13.69 10.67
CA VAL A 225 -9.51 -12.66 11.34
C VAL A 225 -10.37 -13.29 12.44
N ASP A 226 -10.19 -12.83 13.67
CA ASP A 226 -11.04 -13.18 14.80
C ASP A 226 -12.24 -12.23 14.89
N SER A 227 -11.99 -10.91 14.86
CA SER A 227 -13.03 -9.88 14.94
C SER A 227 -12.64 -8.61 14.17
N LYS A 228 -13.64 -7.86 13.74
CA LYS A 228 -13.54 -6.51 13.19
C LYS A 228 -14.59 -5.63 13.86
N THR A 229 -14.17 -4.43 14.24
CA THR A 229 -15.02 -3.37 14.81
C THR A 229 -14.75 -2.06 14.07
N ASP A 230 -15.41 -0.97 14.48
CA ASP A 230 -15.16 0.36 13.92
C ASP A 230 -13.80 0.94 14.33
N THR A 231 -13.10 0.33 15.31
CA THR A 231 -11.85 0.85 15.86
C THR A 231 -10.67 -0.08 15.72
N GLU A 232 -10.89 -1.36 15.35
CA GLU A 232 -9.80 -2.32 15.24
C GLU A 232 -10.19 -3.58 14.45
N VAL A 233 -9.16 -4.27 13.94
CA VAL A 233 -9.25 -5.66 13.46
C VAL A 233 -8.27 -6.51 14.25
N VAL A 234 -8.76 -7.61 14.80
CA VAL A 234 -7.95 -8.60 15.54
C VAL A 234 -7.75 -9.83 14.68
N VAL A 235 -6.49 -10.23 14.54
CA VAL A 235 -6.12 -11.46 13.83
C VAL A 235 -5.29 -12.37 14.73
N SER A 236 -5.48 -13.67 14.63
CA SER A 236 -4.70 -14.69 15.35
C SER A 236 -3.99 -15.63 14.39
N LYS A 237 -2.86 -16.16 14.84
CA LYS A 237 -2.04 -17.12 14.10
C LYS A 237 -2.87 -18.31 13.65
N PHE A 238 -2.76 -18.66 12.37
CA PHE A 238 -3.43 -19.82 11.79
C PHE A 238 -2.54 -21.06 11.93
N ALA A 239 -2.92 -21.98 12.80
CA ALA A 239 -2.10 -23.16 13.14
C ALA A 239 -1.83 -24.09 11.94
N ASP A 240 -2.80 -24.19 11.00
CA ASP A 240 -2.70 -25.03 9.80
C ASP A 240 -1.99 -24.34 8.62
N TYR A 241 -1.46 -23.11 8.82
CA TYR A 241 -0.71 -22.43 7.76
C TYR A 241 0.54 -23.23 7.35
N SER A 242 0.58 -23.63 6.08
CA SER A 242 1.65 -24.48 5.52
C SER A 242 2.76 -23.70 4.80
N GLY A 243 2.59 -22.37 4.61
CA GLY A 243 3.60 -21.52 3.98
C GLY A 243 4.89 -21.39 4.79
N GLN A 244 5.90 -20.79 4.18
CA GLN A 244 7.24 -20.64 4.79
C GLN A 244 7.34 -19.41 5.72
N TYR A 245 6.47 -18.42 5.58
CA TYR A 245 6.51 -17.15 6.32
C TYR A 245 5.69 -17.27 7.60
N LYS A 246 6.34 -17.77 8.66
CA LYS A 246 5.66 -18.09 9.93
C LYS A 246 5.91 -17.01 10.98
N PRO A 247 4.86 -16.30 11.42
CA PRO A 247 5.00 -15.25 12.41
C PRO A 247 5.46 -15.80 13.76
N ASN A 248 6.24 -14.98 14.48
CA ASN A 248 6.65 -15.27 15.85
C ASN A 248 5.57 -14.95 16.88
N VAL A 249 4.62 -14.05 16.55
CA VAL A 249 3.54 -13.62 17.44
C VAL A 249 2.27 -14.43 17.20
N ASP A 250 1.43 -14.58 18.24
CA ASP A 250 0.20 -15.37 18.17
C ASP A 250 -1.01 -14.53 17.78
N LYS A 251 -0.98 -13.22 18.06
CA LYS A 251 -2.09 -12.31 17.77
C LYS A 251 -1.58 -10.91 17.41
N VAL A 252 -2.26 -10.29 16.45
CA VAL A 252 -2.05 -8.89 16.07
C VAL A 252 -3.37 -8.14 16.13
N THR A 253 -3.38 -6.99 16.80
CA THR A 253 -4.50 -6.04 16.81
C THR A 253 -4.13 -4.83 15.98
N PHE A 254 -4.77 -4.64 14.83
CA PHE A 254 -4.67 -3.45 14.00
C PHE A 254 -5.62 -2.39 14.58
N ARG A 255 -5.09 -1.39 15.29
CA ARG A 255 -5.88 -0.31 15.89
C ARG A 255 -5.99 0.88 14.95
N PHE A 256 -7.20 1.39 14.78
CA PHE A 256 -7.46 2.51 13.89
C PHE A 256 -7.27 3.84 14.61
N TYR A 257 -6.38 4.67 14.07
CA TYR A 257 -6.08 6.01 14.56
C TYR A 257 -6.37 7.02 13.46
N ASN A 258 -7.09 8.09 13.81
CA ASN A 258 -7.33 9.24 12.95
C ASN A 258 -6.34 10.39 13.23
N ASP A 259 -5.44 10.20 14.18
CA ASP A 259 -4.40 11.15 14.57
C ASP A 259 -3.07 10.43 14.80
N GLU A 260 -2.04 10.83 14.04
CA GLU A 260 -0.72 10.21 14.10
C GLU A 260 -0.02 10.48 15.44
N GLY A 261 -0.26 11.66 16.04
CA GLY A 261 0.28 12.05 17.34
C GLY A 261 -0.27 11.18 18.47
N ALA A 262 -1.56 10.82 18.41
CA ALA A 262 -2.16 9.91 19.38
C ALA A 262 -1.52 8.51 19.30
N ALA A 263 -1.35 7.96 18.09
CA ALA A 263 -0.69 6.67 17.90
C ALA A 263 0.77 6.70 18.38
N TYR A 264 1.50 7.75 18.06
CA TYR A 264 2.87 7.95 18.50
C TYR A 264 2.99 8.01 20.04
N ASN A 265 2.13 8.80 20.69
CA ASN A 265 2.10 8.91 22.15
C ASN A 265 1.79 7.57 22.82
N ASP A 266 0.90 6.76 22.23
CA ASP A 266 0.60 5.42 22.72
C ASP A 266 1.80 4.47 22.59
N VAL A 267 2.63 4.60 21.55
CA VAL A 267 3.89 3.85 21.42
C VAL A 267 4.90 4.29 22.49
N VAL A 268 5.08 5.60 22.69
CA VAL A 268 5.96 6.12 23.76
C VAL A 268 5.55 5.62 25.14
N ALA A 269 4.24 5.55 25.39
CA ALA A 269 3.65 5.05 26.63
C ALA A 269 3.57 3.52 26.73
N ASN A 270 3.99 2.76 25.70
CA ASN A 270 3.88 1.30 25.60
C ASN A 270 2.42 0.76 25.60
N ASN A 271 1.45 1.59 25.18
CA ASN A 271 0.05 1.21 24.98
C ASN A 271 -0.21 0.69 23.56
N LEU A 272 0.68 0.98 22.61
CA LEU A 272 0.71 0.51 21.24
C LEU A 272 2.11 -0.04 20.95
N ASP A 273 2.21 -1.18 20.26
CA ASP A 273 3.50 -1.82 20.05
C ASP A 273 4.25 -1.33 18.82
N PHE A 274 3.53 -0.81 17.82
CA PHE A 274 4.15 -0.34 16.58
C PHE A 274 3.33 0.80 15.95
N THR A 275 4.05 1.83 15.46
CA THR A 275 3.50 2.84 14.54
C THR A 275 4.39 2.96 13.31
N ASP A 276 3.77 3.00 12.14
CA ASP A 276 4.41 3.15 10.83
C ASP A 276 4.71 4.61 10.47
N VAL A 277 4.40 5.55 11.38
CA VAL A 277 4.60 6.97 11.18
C VAL A 277 5.11 7.66 12.44
N ILE A 278 6.06 8.56 12.26
CA ILE A 278 6.50 9.53 13.25
C ILE A 278 5.94 10.90 12.86
N PRO A 279 5.18 11.60 13.72
CA PRO A 279 4.66 12.93 13.42
C PRO A 279 5.76 13.93 13.07
N SER A 280 5.45 14.86 12.17
CA SER A 280 6.46 15.80 11.65
C SER A 280 7.11 16.66 12.72
N ASP A 281 6.37 17.04 13.78
CA ASP A 281 6.89 17.77 14.93
C ASP A 281 7.87 16.95 15.78
N ARG A 282 7.79 15.60 15.72
CA ARG A 282 8.70 14.67 16.39
C ARG A 282 9.90 14.30 15.52
N LEU A 283 9.76 14.38 14.20
CA LEU A 283 10.89 14.28 13.27
C LEU A 283 11.85 15.46 13.42
N THR A 284 11.31 16.67 13.70
CA THR A 284 12.11 17.87 13.91
C THR A 284 13.17 17.67 15.00
N ASP A 285 14.43 18.01 14.70
CA ASP A 285 15.58 17.86 15.60
C ASP A 285 15.75 16.43 16.17
N ASP A 286 15.24 15.42 15.48
CA ASP A 286 15.32 14.02 15.90
C ASP A 286 14.71 13.73 17.29
N LEU A 287 13.69 14.48 17.71
CA LEU A 287 13.09 14.35 19.03
C LEU A 287 12.62 12.92 19.30
N TYR A 288 12.06 12.24 18.30
CA TYR A 288 11.60 10.85 18.42
C TYR A 288 12.71 9.87 18.84
N LYS A 289 13.98 10.13 18.49
CA LYS A 289 15.11 9.26 18.87
C LYS A 289 15.35 9.26 20.38
N SER A 290 15.18 10.42 21.03
CA SER A 290 15.29 10.51 22.48
C SER A 290 14.05 10.01 23.19
N GLU A 291 12.84 10.30 22.69
CA GLU A 291 11.57 9.87 23.29
C GLU A 291 11.38 8.34 23.21
N LEU A 292 11.79 7.73 22.11
CA LEU A 292 11.73 6.29 21.91
C LEU A 292 12.98 5.55 22.41
N GLU A 293 14.00 6.24 22.88
CA GLU A 293 15.23 5.62 23.46
C GLU A 293 15.85 4.56 22.51
N GLY A 294 15.89 4.85 21.20
CA GLY A 294 16.39 3.94 20.17
C GLY A 294 15.37 2.90 19.66
N ARG A 295 14.14 2.89 20.17
CA ARG A 295 13.05 2.02 19.69
C ARG A 295 12.42 2.60 18.41
N ASN A 296 13.24 2.72 17.39
CA ASN A 296 12.85 3.23 16.08
C ASN A 296 13.65 2.53 14.98
N ALA A 297 13.11 2.54 13.77
CA ALA A 297 13.80 2.06 12.58
C ALA A 297 13.42 2.94 11.39
N GLN A 298 14.28 2.97 10.38
CA GLN A 298 14.06 3.72 9.16
C GLN A 298 14.46 2.88 7.95
N ARG A 299 13.66 2.94 6.88
CA ARG A 299 13.96 2.25 5.63
C ARG A 299 13.42 3.03 4.43
N GLU A 300 14.22 3.12 3.36
CA GLU A 300 13.71 3.53 2.05
C GLU A 300 12.70 2.50 1.54
N SER A 301 11.58 3.00 1.00
CA SER A 301 10.46 2.16 0.60
C SER A 301 9.98 2.46 -0.82
N GLY A 302 9.21 1.54 -1.36
CA GLY A 302 8.53 1.70 -2.64
C GLY A 302 7.34 2.66 -2.60
N ILE A 303 7.47 3.77 -1.85
CA ILE A 303 6.42 4.78 -1.73
C ILE A 303 6.94 6.10 -2.30
N ILE A 304 6.12 6.74 -3.13
CA ILE A 304 6.35 8.09 -3.63
C ILE A 304 5.19 9.01 -3.28
N GLY A 305 5.46 10.30 -3.19
CA GLY A 305 4.44 11.35 -3.10
C GLY A 305 4.49 12.24 -4.32
N THR A 306 3.32 12.59 -4.84
CA THR A 306 3.14 13.57 -5.91
C THR A 306 2.17 14.66 -5.49
N THR A 307 2.18 15.75 -6.23
CA THR A 307 1.13 16.77 -6.21
C THR A 307 0.59 16.86 -7.63
N ASP A 308 -0.67 16.54 -7.78
CA ASP A 308 -1.30 16.29 -9.06
C ASP A 308 -2.19 17.45 -9.49
N PHE A 309 -2.31 17.64 -10.79
CA PHE A 309 -3.15 18.69 -11.39
C PHE A 309 -4.55 18.15 -11.63
N SER A 310 -5.56 18.86 -11.12
CA SER A 310 -6.96 18.46 -11.32
C SER A 310 -7.36 18.48 -12.80
N PRO A 311 -7.96 17.40 -13.31
CA PRO A 311 -8.40 17.31 -14.72
C PRO A 311 -9.56 18.27 -15.05
N ILE A 312 -10.29 18.75 -14.05
CA ILE A 312 -11.41 19.69 -14.24
C ILE A 312 -11.01 21.15 -14.10
N ASP A 313 -9.73 21.44 -13.85
CA ASP A 313 -9.22 22.80 -13.81
C ASP A 313 -8.57 23.16 -15.16
N GLU A 314 -9.33 23.86 -16.00
CA GLU A 314 -8.89 24.22 -17.35
C GLU A 314 -7.61 25.07 -17.38
N ASN A 315 -7.35 25.86 -16.33
CA ASN A 315 -6.14 26.69 -16.26
C ASN A 315 -4.88 25.82 -16.12
N LEU A 316 -5.00 24.70 -15.40
CA LEU A 316 -3.90 23.77 -15.17
C LEU A 316 -3.59 22.86 -16.37
N LYS A 317 -4.27 23.03 -17.51
CA LYS A 317 -3.87 22.40 -18.78
C LYS A 317 -2.67 23.09 -19.43
N ASN A 318 -2.36 24.33 -19.02
CA ASN A 318 -1.20 25.07 -19.53
C ASN A 318 0.10 24.49 -18.95
N LEU A 319 0.96 23.98 -19.83
CA LEU A 319 2.22 23.32 -19.44
C LEU A 319 3.22 24.30 -18.80
N ASP A 320 3.33 25.53 -19.31
CA ASP A 320 4.20 26.56 -18.72
C ASP A 320 3.76 26.87 -17.28
N LEU A 321 2.46 26.90 -17.01
CA LEU A 321 1.93 27.09 -15.65
C LEU A 321 2.26 25.90 -14.73
N ARG A 322 2.11 24.66 -15.22
CA ARG A 322 2.49 23.47 -14.44
C ARG A 322 3.96 23.49 -14.07
N HIS A 323 4.84 23.79 -15.02
CA HIS A 323 6.27 23.92 -14.78
C HIS A 323 6.58 25.07 -13.81
N ALA A 324 5.91 26.23 -13.96
CA ALA A 324 6.09 27.36 -13.05
C ALA A 324 5.75 27.00 -11.60
N ILE A 325 4.62 26.30 -11.38
CA ILE A 325 4.20 25.84 -10.06
C ILE A 325 5.23 24.85 -9.49
N SER A 326 5.70 23.89 -10.28
CA SER A 326 6.68 22.91 -9.84
C SER A 326 8.00 23.54 -9.43
N LEU A 327 8.54 24.45 -10.28
CA LEU A 327 9.79 25.17 -10.02
C LEU A 327 9.69 26.15 -8.83
N ALA A 328 8.47 26.53 -8.43
CA ALA A 328 8.20 27.41 -7.30
C ALA A 328 8.17 26.70 -5.95
N ILE A 329 8.18 25.37 -5.92
CA ILE A 329 8.16 24.57 -4.68
C ILE A 329 9.58 24.18 -4.30
N ASP A 330 10.07 24.70 -3.15
CA ASP A 330 11.37 24.34 -2.58
C ASP A 330 11.25 23.03 -1.77
N ARG A 331 11.34 21.90 -2.47
CA ARG A 331 11.21 20.55 -1.89
C ARG A 331 12.32 20.24 -0.91
N GLU A 332 13.54 20.72 -1.17
CA GLU A 332 14.70 20.51 -0.29
C GLU A 332 14.48 21.19 1.07
N LEU A 333 14.01 22.45 1.04
CA LEU A 333 13.71 23.19 2.26
C LEU A 333 12.57 22.54 3.04
N ILE A 334 11.51 22.10 2.35
CA ILE A 334 10.37 21.41 2.96
C ILE A 334 10.84 20.10 3.60
N ASN A 335 11.62 19.30 2.88
CA ASN A 335 12.17 18.04 3.40
C ASN A 335 13.00 18.28 4.67
N LYS A 336 13.88 19.28 4.63
CA LYS A 336 14.72 19.60 5.77
C LYS A 336 13.92 20.09 6.99
N GLN A 337 12.97 21.01 6.78
CA GLN A 337 12.26 21.67 7.88
C GLN A 337 11.12 20.84 8.49
N ILE A 338 10.46 20.02 7.69
CA ILE A 338 9.25 19.32 8.11
C ILE A 338 9.52 17.82 8.31
N PHE A 339 10.35 17.23 7.45
CA PHE A 339 10.58 15.80 7.46
C PHE A 339 11.96 15.39 7.96
N ASN A 340 12.79 16.35 8.36
CA ASN A 340 14.17 16.11 8.83
C ASN A 340 14.96 15.16 7.92
N GLY A 341 14.81 15.32 6.59
CA GLY A 341 15.51 14.52 5.60
C GLY A 341 14.87 13.14 5.29
N THR A 342 13.79 12.76 5.95
CA THR A 342 13.17 11.44 5.78
C THR A 342 12.36 11.29 4.49
N ARG A 343 12.19 12.38 3.72
CA ARG A 343 11.48 12.38 2.42
C ARG A 343 12.32 13.09 1.35
N PRO A 344 13.38 12.43 0.84
CA PRO A 344 14.23 13.01 -0.20
C PRO A 344 13.41 13.46 -1.41
N PRO A 345 13.67 14.65 -1.98
CA PRO A 345 13.03 15.09 -3.21
C PRO A 345 13.15 14.06 -4.33
N LEU A 346 12.05 13.81 -5.03
CA LEU A 346 11.97 12.86 -6.12
C LEU A 346 12.11 13.60 -7.46
N ASN A 347 13.05 13.15 -8.31
CA ASN A 347 13.33 13.72 -9.62
C ASN A 347 12.81 12.84 -10.78
N GLY A 348 11.64 12.24 -10.59
CA GLY A 348 10.96 11.36 -11.53
C GLY A 348 9.67 10.82 -10.92
N TRP A 349 9.05 9.88 -11.59
CA TRP A 349 7.76 9.30 -11.19
C TRP A 349 7.86 7.88 -10.64
N VAL A 350 9.09 7.40 -10.41
CA VAL A 350 9.38 6.02 -9.99
C VAL A 350 10.20 6.02 -8.70
N SER A 351 9.89 5.11 -7.78
CA SER A 351 10.67 4.98 -6.54
C SER A 351 12.09 4.47 -6.80
N PRO A 352 13.11 5.00 -6.07
CA PRO A 352 14.50 4.55 -6.21
C PRO A 352 14.74 3.08 -5.84
N VAL A 353 13.82 2.44 -5.10
CA VAL A 353 14.02 1.07 -4.61
C VAL A 353 13.60 -0.02 -5.60
N VAL A 354 13.05 0.34 -6.78
CA VAL A 354 12.61 -0.66 -7.77
C VAL A 354 13.56 -0.77 -8.94
N ASP A 355 13.61 -1.97 -9.53
CA ASP A 355 14.32 -2.19 -10.77
C ASP A 355 13.78 -1.31 -11.89
N GLY A 356 14.69 -0.73 -12.68
CA GLY A 356 14.36 0.19 -13.76
C GLY A 356 14.25 1.65 -13.34
N PHE A 357 14.44 2.00 -12.05
CA PHE A 357 14.56 3.39 -11.64
C PHE A 357 15.63 4.13 -12.46
N LYS A 358 15.28 5.34 -12.91
CA LYS A 358 16.19 6.24 -13.62
C LYS A 358 16.27 7.56 -12.87
N PRO A 359 17.45 7.95 -12.36
CA PRO A 359 17.62 9.25 -11.72
C PRO A 359 17.36 10.37 -12.74
N ASP A 360 16.87 11.50 -12.24
CA ASP A 360 16.68 12.75 -13.00
C ASP A 360 15.73 12.65 -14.21
N ALA A 361 14.79 11.72 -14.20
CA ALA A 361 13.82 11.58 -15.30
C ALA A 361 12.96 12.84 -15.51
N CYS A 362 12.70 13.61 -14.44
CA CYS A 362 11.99 14.88 -14.47
C CYS A 362 12.85 16.05 -14.98
N GLY A 363 14.18 15.89 -14.96
CA GLY A 363 15.12 16.94 -15.34
C GLY A 363 14.98 18.22 -14.51
N GLU A 364 15.14 19.38 -15.15
CA GLU A 364 15.09 20.68 -14.47
C GLU A 364 13.74 21.01 -13.83
N TRP A 365 12.64 20.38 -14.26
CA TRP A 365 11.29 20.72 -13.80
C TRP A 365 11.00 20.33 -12.35
N CYS A 366 11.82 19.47 -11.76
CA CYS A 366 11.73 19.07 -10.37
C CYS A 366 12.73 19.78 -9.44
N THR A 367 13.49 20.74 -9.94
CA THR A 367 14.46 21.52 -9.15
C THR A 367 13.91 22.92 -8.85
N PHE A 368 14.00 23.37 -7.60
CA PHE A 368 13.57 24.73 -7.22
C PHE A 368 14.35 25.79 -8.01
N ASN A 369 13.63 26.61 -8.78
CA ASN A 369 14.21 27.70 -9.58
C ASN A 369 13.25 28.88 -9.65
N PRO A 370 13.31 29.81 -8.68
CA PRO A 370 12.37 30.92 -8.56
C PRO A 370 12.41 31.90 -9.74
N THR A 371 13.57 32.06 -10.40
CA THR A 371 13.68 32.93 -11.57
C THR A 371 12.92 32.36 -12.76
N LYS A 372 13.20 31.12 -13.11
CA LYS A 372 12.54 30.46 -14.22
C LYS A 372 11.03 30.23 -13.94
N ALA A 373 10.68 29.99 -12.69
CA ALA A 373 9.29 29.88 -12.27
C ALA A 373 8.49 31.14 -12.59
N LYS A 374 9.02 32.33 -12.26
CA LYS A 374 8.39 33.61 -12.57
C LYS A 374 8.25 33.86 -14.08
N GLU A 375 9.31 33.61 -14.84
CA GLU A 375 9.28 33.74 -16.32
C GLU A 375 8.18 32.90 -16.96
N LEU A 376 8.07 31.63 -16.53
CA LEU A 376 7.04 30.73 -17.05
C LEU A 376 5.64 31.10 -16.56
N TYR A 377 5.50 31.57 -15.32
CA TYR A 377 4.24 32.05 -14.77
C TYR A 377 3.68 33.25 -15.55
N GLU A 378 4.53 34.23 -15.83
CA GLU A 378 4.18 35.38 -16.67
C GLU A 378 3.83 34.95 -18.10
N LYS A 379 4.64 34.07 -18.70
CA LYS A 379 4.39 33.52 -20.05
C LYS A 379 3.07 32.76 -20.13
N SER A 380 2.69 32.04 -19.09
CA SER A 380 1.44 31.27 -19.03
C SER A 380 0.19 32.14 -18.94
N GLY A 381 0.34 33.42 -18.59
CA GLY A 381 -0.78 34.32 -18.27
C GLY A 381 -1.24 34.23 -16.81
N GLY A 382 -0.53 33.48 -15.98
CA GLY A 382 -0.83 33.30 -14.56
C GLY A 382 -2.00 32.35 -14.28
N TYR A 383 -2.37 32.27 -13.01
CA TYR A 383 -3.54 31.49 -12.55
C TYR A 383 -4.60 32.45 -11.96
N PRO A 384 -5.87 32.37 -12.39
CA PRO A 384 -6.90 33.30 -11.90
C PRO A 384 -7.38 32.93 -10.50
N GLY A 385 -7.26 33.86 -9.56
CA GLY A 385 -7.74 33.69 -8.18
C GLY A 385 -6.78 32.90 -7.29
N THR A 386 -7.34 32.12 -6.37
CA THR A 386 -6.58 31.37 -5.36
C THR A 386 -6.40 29.90 -5.79
N LEU A 387 -5.16 29.46 -5.87
CA LEU A 387 -4.83 28.05 -6.08
C LEU A 387 -5.10 27.27 -4.79
N THR A 388 -5.68 26.09 -4.89
CA THR A 388 -5.89 25.20 -3.75
C THR A 388 -5.03 23.95 -3.86
N LEU A 389 -4.52 23.45 -2.72
CA LEU A 389 -3.87 22.15 -2.61
C LEU A 389 -4.67 21.29 -1.64
N ALA A 390 -5.41 20.32 -2.17
CA ALA A 390 -6.25 19.43 -1.38
C ALA A 390 -5.42 18.29 -0.78
N VAL A 391 -5.58 18.07 0.53
CA VAL A 391 -4.93 16.98 1.28
C VAL A 391 -5.88 16.41 2.33
N ASN A 392 -5.68 15.14 2.74
CA ASN A 392 -6.43 14.54 3.85
C ASN A 392 -5.86 14.95 5.21
N GLY A 393 -6.74 15.08 6.21
CA GLY A 393 -6.39 15.55 7.55
C GLY A 393 -5.76 14.49 8.44
N ASP A 394 -6.02 13.21 8.17
CA ASP A 394 -5.58 12.04 8.95
C ASP A 394 -4.18 11.49 8.57
N GLY A 395 -3.51 12.08 7.57
CA GLY A 395 -2.21 11.61 7.05
C GLY A 395 -1.04 12.58 7.28
N GLY A 396 -1.13 13.53 8.24
CA GLY A 396 -0.03 14.45 8.56
C GLY A 396 0.38 15.38 7.41
N HIS A 397 -0.49 15.60 6.41
CA HIS A 397 -0.13 16.30 5.17
C HIS A 397 -0.18 17.82 5.26
N LYS A 398 -0.92 18.39 6.24
CA LYS A 398 -1.11 19.84 6.31
C LYS A 398 0.18 20.64 6.42
N PRO A 399 1.19 20.29 7.26
CA PRO A 399 2.39 21.09 7.41
C PRO A 399 3.17 21.27 6.10
N TRP A 400 3.38 20.19 5.34
CA TRP A 400 4.10 20.30 4.08
C TRP A 400 3.28 20.98 2.97
N ALA A 401 1.96 20.80 2.96
CA ALA A 401 1.08 21.44 1.98
C ALA A 401 1.03 22.95 2.21
N ASP A 402 0.97 23.41 3.47
CA ASP A 402 1.09 24.82 3.84
C ASP A 402 2.45 25.39 3.42
N ALA A 403 3.54 24.64 3.62
CA ALA A 403 4.89 25.06 3.22
C ALA A 403 5.02 25.13 1.68
N ALA A 404 4.45 24.19 0.94
CA ALA A 404 4.43 24.22 -0.52
C ALA A 404 3.61 25.41 -1.04
N CYS A 405 2.41 25.66 -0.48
CA CYS A 405 1.62 26.84 -0.80
C CYS A 405 2.34 28.15 -0.48
N ASN A 406 3.03 28.24 0.65
CA ASN A 406 3.85 29.40 0.99
C ASN A 406 5.02 29.59 0.01
N SER A 407 5.67 28.49 -0.42
CA SER A 407 6.74 28.54 -1.44
C SER A 407 6.21 29.07 -2.77
N ILE A 408 5.07 28.58 -3.24
CA ILE A 408 4.38 29.06 -4.46
C ILE A 408 4.06 30.57 -4.32
N LYS A 409 3.43 30.97 -3.22
CA LYS A 409 3.09 32.38 -2.97
C LYS A 409 4.30 33.29 -2.95
N ASN A 410 5.34 32.92 -2.22
CA ASN A 410 6.56 33.72 -2.11
C ASN A 410 7.30 33.83 -3.44
N THR A 411 7.25 32.79 -4.26
CA THR A 411 7.95 32.74 -5.54
C THR A 411 7.15 33.43 -6.64
N LEU A 412 5.87 33.12 -6.80
CA LEU A 412 5.05 33.57 -7.94
C LEU A 412 4.13 34.76 -7.62
N GLY A 413 3.94 35.10 -6.35
CA GLY A 413 2.88 36.02 -5.91
C GLY A 413 1.47 35.44 -6.05
N LEU A 414 1.36 34.14 -6.33
CA LEU A 414 0.08 33.42 -6.49
C LEU A 414 -0.44 33.00 -5.11
N GLU A 415 -1.63 33.47 -4.73
CA GLU A 415 -2.29 32.99 -3.53
C GLU A 415 -2.55 31.49 -3.62
N CYS A 416 -2.02 30.73 -2.65
CA CYS A 416 -2.21 29.29 -2.53
C CYS A 416 -2.66 28.94 -1.12
N VAL A 417 -3.65 28.05 -0.99
CA VAL A 417 -4.20 27.60 0.30
C VAL A 417 -4.37 26.10 0.34
N THR A 418 -4.04 25.52 1.49
CA THR A 418 -4.32 24.11 1.76
C THR A 418 -5.80 23.89 2.00
N LYS A 419 -6.40 22.92 1.29
CA LYS A 419 -7.77 22.46 1.48
C LYS A 419 -7.76 21.11 2.17
N LEU A 420 -8.17 21.05 3.45
CA LEU A 420 -8.26 19.79 4.18
C LEU A 420 -9.59 19.08 3.90
N THR A 421 -9.52 17.77 3.62
CA THR A 421 -10.65 16.85 3.80
C THR A 421 -10.54 16.19 5.19
N PRO A 422 -11.65 15.75 5.79
CA PRO A 422 -11.62 15.13 7.12
C PRO A 422 -10.68 13.93 7.20
N ASP A 423 -10.70 13.09 6.17
CA ASP A 423 -9.95 11.84 6.10
C ASP A 423 -9.58 11.48 4.65
N PHE A 424 -8.78 10.43 4.50
CA PHE A 424 -8.33 9.90 3.22
C PHE A 424 -9.49 9.39 2.35
N ALA A 425 -10.45 8.67 2.93
CA ALA A 425 -11.59 8.13 2.18
C ALA A 425 -12.43 9.26 1.54
N THR A 426 -12.62 10.36 2.26
CA THR A 426 -13.30 11.56 1.75
C THR A 426 -12.52 12.20 0.59
N LEU A 427 -11.18 12.32 0.71
CA LEU A 427 -10.35 12.84 -0.37
C LEU A 427 -10.47 11.96 -1.63
N ARG A 428 -10.31 10.64 -1.50
CA ARG A 428 -10.43 9.69 -2.61
C ARG A 428 -11.80 9.76 -3.29
N ASN A 429 -12.87 9.81 -2.50
CA ASN A 429 -14.24 9.92 -3.04
C ASN A 429 -14.44 11.22 -3.85
N GLN A 430 -13.88 12.34 -3.40
CA GLN A 430 -13.95 13.61 -4.14
C GLN A 430 -13.11 13.58 -5.43
N LEU A 431 -11.96 12.91 -5.44
CA LEU A 431 -11.13 12.71 -6.63
C LEU A 431 -11.85 11.86 -7.69
N VAL A 432 -12.36 10.70 -7.30
CA VAL A 432 -13.11 9.80 -8.20
C VAL A 432 -14.33 10.52 -8.81
N LYS A 433 -15.04 11.34 -8.01
CA LYS A 433 -16.19 12.13 -8.48
C LYS A 433 -15.80 13.38 -9.26
N LYS A 434 -14.49 13.69 -9.36
CA LYS A 434 -13.97 14.89 -10.01
C LYS A 434 -14.57 16.19 -9.43
N GLU A 435 -14.59 16.32 -8.10
CA GLU A 435 -15.16 17.47 -7.39
C GLU A 435 -14.10 18.51 -6.98
N LEU A 436 -12.81 18.17 -7.06
CA LEU A 436 -11.70 19.02 -6.65
C LEU A 436 -11.12 19.80 -7.84
N LYS A 437 -10.90 21.11 -7.66
CA LYS A 437 -10.10 21.98 -8.54
C LYS A 437 -8.77 22.29 -7.90
N GLY A 438 -7.84 22.80 -8.71
CA GLY A 438 -6.50 23.14 -8.25
C GLY A 438 -5.59 21.91 -8.19
N LEU A 439 -4.77 21.86 -7.17
CA LEU A 439 -3.85 20.76 -6.91
C LEU A 439 -4.43 19.81 -5.86
N PHE A 440 -4.00 18.55 -5.91
CA PHE A 440 -4.28 17.59 -4.86
C PHE A 440 -3.05 16.71 -4.58
N ARG A 441 -2.93 16.28 -3.32
CA ARG A 441 -1.89 15.30 -2.96
C ARG A 441 -2.25 13.94 -3.52
N GLU A 442 -1.27 13.26 -4.05
CA GLU A 442 -1.36 11.85 -4.36
C GLU A 442 -0.12 11.12 -3.82
N GLY A 443 -0.18 9.81 -3.70
CA GLY A 443 0.92 8.97 -3.31
C GLY A 443 0.70 7.58 -3.86
N TRP A 444 1.79 6.95 -4.26
CA TRP A 444 1.77 5.58 -4.72
C TRP A 444 2.70 4.73 -3.90
N GLN A 445 2.17 3.64 -3.38
CA GLN A 445 2.94 2.56 -2.79
C GLN A 445 2.96 1.42 -3.78
N MET A 446 4.12 0.85 -4.05
CA MET A 446 4.22 -0.23 -5.01
C MET A 446 3.34 -1.42 -4.63
N ASP A 447 2.59 -1.94 -5.58
CA ASP A 447 1.86 -3.20 -5.46
C ASP A 447 2.79 -4.39 -5.67
N TYR A 448 3.78 -4.20 -6.53
CA TYR A 448 4.85 -5.13 -6.84
C TYR A 448 6.11 -4.37 -7.29
N PRO A 449 7.29 -4.93 -7.09
CA PRO A 449 8.58 -4.23 -7.30
C PRO A 449 8.94 -4.14 -8.80
N SER A 450 8.31 -3.21 -9.51
CA SER A 450 8.53 -2.97 -10.94
C SER A 450 8.31 -1.49 -11.27
N ILE A 451 9.15 -0.93 -12.13
CA ILE A 451 8.96 0.41 -12.71
C ILE A 451 7.57 0.56 -13.35
N GLU A 452 7.07 -0.48 -13.98
CA GLU A 452 5.75 -0.50 -14.61
C GLU A 452 4.64 -0.17 -13.62
N ASN A 453 4.75 -0.59 -12.36
CA ASN A 453 3.74 -0.35 -11.32
C ASN A 453 3.61 1.14 -10.95
N PHE A 454 4.60 1.95 -11.22
CA PHE A 454 4.56 3.41 -11.02
C PHE A 454 4.06 4.16 -12.26
N LEU A 455 3.95 3.50 -13.39
CA LEU A 455 3.60 4.12 -14.67
C LEU A 455 2.20 3.72 -15.14
N ALA A 456 1.96 2.42 -15.31
CA ALA A 456 0.72 1.93 -15.91
C ALA A 456 -0.52 2.18 -15.05
N PRO A 457 -0.58 1.83 -13.76
CA PRO A 457 -1.77 2.04 -12.93
C PRO A 457 -2.16 3.51 -12.77
N ILE A 458 -1.17 4.42 -12.81
CA ILE A 458 -1.34 5.84 -12.47
C ILE A 458 -1.56 6.70 -13.73
N TYR A 459 -0.92 6.35 -14.86
CA TYR A 459 -0.88 7.26 -16.03
C TYR A 459 -1.42 6.63 -17.32
N GLN A 460 -1.63 5.30 -17.38
CA GLN A 460 -2.24 4.70 -18.57
C GLN A 460 -3.67 5.21 -18.76
N THR A 461 -4.07 5.47 -20.00
CA THR A 461 -5.42 5.91 -20.33
C THR A 461 -6.47 4.95 -19.76
N GLY A 462 -7.35 5.47 -18.90
CA GLY A 462 -8.43 4.70 -18.29
C GLY A 462 -8.01 3.76 -17.15
N ALA A 463 -6.75 3.83 -16.68
CA ALA A 463 -6.32 3.07 -15.52
C ALA A 463 -7.04 3.53 -14.24
N GLY A 464 -7.24 2.60 -13.30
CA GLY A 464 -8.08 2.81 -12.12
C GLY A 464 -7.56 3.85 -11.12
N ALA A 465 -6.25 4.08 -11.09
CA ALA A 465 -5.61 5.10 -10.25
C ALA A 465 -5.19 6.36 -11.03
N ASN A 466 -5.66 6.53 -12.27
CA ASN A 466 -5.37 7.71 -13.07
C ASN A 466 -6.30 8.89 -12.72
N ASP A 467 -6.09 9.48 -11.56
CA ASP A 467 -6.90 10.60 -11.06
C ASP A 467 -6.64 11.91 -11.81
N THR A 468 -5.47 12.05 -12.44
CA THR A 468 -5.14 13.21 -13.29
C THR A 468 -5.95 13.24 -14.59
N GLY A 469 -6.58 12.12 -14.97
CA GLY A 469 -7.22 11.97 -16.26
C GLY A 469 -6.24 12.05 -17.44
N TYR A 470 -4.95 11.81 -17.20
CA TYR A 470 -3.93 11.81 -18.24
C TYR A 470 -4.25 10.77 -19.32
N SER A 471 -4.03 11.15 -20.57
CA SER A 471 -4.24 10.27 -21.72
C SER A 471 -3.28 10.65 -22.84
N ASN A 472 -2.38 9.74 -23.18
CA ASN A 472 -1.44 9.90 -24.28
C ASN A 472 -1.24 8.56 -25.02
N PRO A 473 -1.74 8.43 -26.27
CA PRO A 473 -1.61 7.19 -27.04
C PRO A 473 -0.17 6.74 -27.28
N LYS A 474 0.81 7.65 -27.28
CA LYS A 474 2.24 7.30 -27.41
C LYS A 474 2.75 6.65 -26.11
N PHE A 475 2.32 7.16 -24.95
CA PHE A 475 2.62 6.57 -23.66
C PHE A 475 2.01 5.17 -23.56
N ASP A 476 0.73 5.01 -23.87
CA ASP A 476 0.04 3.72 -23.84
C ASP A 476 0.70 2.69 -24.78
N ALA A 477 1.09 3.13 -25.98
CA ALA A 477 1.80 2.27 -26.93
C ALA A 477 3.18 1.85 -26.39
N LYS A 478 3.90 2.77 -25.72
CA LYS A 478 5.22 2.48 -25.13
C LYS A 478 5.11 1.51 -23.95
N LEU A 479 4.09 1.64 -23.09
CA LEU A 479 3.81 0.66 -22.03
C LEU A 479 3.55 -0.73 -22.61
N LYS A 480 2.77 -0.81 -23.69
CA LYS A 480 2.48 -2.08 -24.35
C LYS A 480 3.73 -2.70 -24.98
N GLU A 481 4.59 -1.89 -25.60
CA GLU A 481 5.89 -2.32 -26.16
C GLU A 481 6.78 -2.86 -25.04
N ALA A 482 6.88 -2.16 -23.91
CA ALA A 482 7.67 -2.57 -22.76
C ALA A 482 7.17 -3.90 -22.16
N ALA A 483 5.86 -4.05 -21.96
CA ALA A 483 5.28 -5.29 -21.47
C ALA A 483 5.54 -6.49 -22.40
N ALA A 484 5.67 -6.27 -23.70
CA ALA A 484 5.95 -7.30 -24.72
C ALA A 484 7.44 -7.65 -24.86
N ALA A 485 8.34 -6.93 -24.18
CA ALA A 485 9.78 -7.15 -24.31
C ALA A 485 10.18 -8.58 -23.85
N PRO A 486 11.14 -9.21 -24.51
CA PRO A 486 11.52 -10.59 -24.21
C PRO A 486 12.31 -10.75 -22.89
N ALA A 487 12.92 -9.67 -22.39
CA ALA A 487 13.73 -9.66 -21.18
C ALA A 487 13.42 -8.44 -20.32
N LEU A 488 13.54 -8.58 -18.99
CA LEU A 488 13.22 -7.53 -18.02
C LEU A 488 14.05 -6.26 -18.24
N ASP A 489 15.35 -6.38 -18.49
CA ASP A 489 16.22 -5.22 -18.77
C ASP A 489 15.78 -4.41 -20.00
N GLN A 490 15.25 -5.09 -21.03
CA GLN A 490 14.71 -4.42 -22.21
C GLN A 490 13.37 -3.76 -21.89
N ALA A 491 12.52 -4.44 -21.12
CA ALA A 491 11.28 -3.86 -20.63
C ALA A 491 11.56 -2.59 -19.82
N ASN A 492 12.50 -2.63 -18.88
CA ASN A 492 12.85 -1.49 -18.03
C ASN A 492 13.31 -0.27 -18.86
N LYS A 493 14.11 -0.47 -19.92
CA LYS A 493 14.51 0.62 -20.83
C LYS A 493 13.31 1.26 -21.54
N LEU A 494 12.37 0.45 -21.99
CA LEU A 494 11.16 0.94 -22.67
C LEU A 494 10.23 1.64 -21.68
N TYR A 495 10.14 1.17 -20.43
CA TYR A 495 9.43 1.88 -19.36
C TYR A 495 10.09 3.22 -19.02
N GLN A 496 11.42 3.31 -19.02
CA GLN A 496 12.14 4.59 -18.87
C GLN A 496 11.85 5.56 -20.04
N GLU A 497 11.66 5.05 -21.26
CA GLU A 497 11.20 5.86 -22.40
C GLU A 497 9.74 6.31 -22.22
N ALA A 498 8.87 5.48 -21.62
CA ALA A 498 7.52 5.87 -21.25
C ALA A 498 7.54 6.97 -20.16
N GLU A 499 8.38 6.86 -19.15
CA GLU A 499 8.57 7.90 -18.13
C GLU A 499 9.00 9.24 -18.75
N ALA A 500 9.86 9.21 -19.78
CA ALA A 500 10.26 10.42 -20.49
C ALA A 500 9.09 11.10 -21.23
N ILE A 501 8.06 10.35 -21.66
CA ILE A 501 6.82 10.93 -22.22
C ILE A 501 6.03 11.63 -21.12
N ILE A 502 5.91 11.04 -19.92
CA ILE A 502 5.28 11.70 -18.77
C ILE A 502 6.04 12.98 -18.40
N ALA A 503 7.36 12.94 -18.41
CA ALA A 503 8.19 14.11 -18.12
C ALA A 503 7.94 15.28 -19.10
N ALA A 504 7.68 14.97 -20.37
CA ALA A 504 7.36 15.98 -21.37
C ALA A 504 5.93 16.56 -21.21
N ASP A 505 4.97 15.73 -20.81
CA ASP A 505 3.56 16.13 -20.64
C ASP A 505 3.25 16.68 -19.26
N PHE A 506 4.05 16.34 -18.27
CA PHE A 506 4.03 16.81 -16.90
C PHE A 506 2.65 16.74 -16.22
N PRO A 507 2.00 15.57 -16.14
CA PRO A 507 0.64 15.45 -15.58
C PRO A 507 0.59 15.62 -14.05
N SER A 508 1.72 15.46 -13.36
CA SER A 508 1.87 15.59 -11.91
C SER A 508 3.27 16.10 -11.57
N ILE A 509 3.41 16.60 -10.35
CA ILE A 509 4.66 17.11 -9.77
C ILE A 509 5.24 16.02 -8.86
N PRO A 510 6.36 15.36 -9.20
CA PRO A 510 7.09 14.55 -8.25
C PRO A 510 7.49 15.36 -7.02
N MET A 511 7.16 14.87 -5.82
CA MET A 511 7.49 15.59 -4.58
C MET A 511 8.66 14.91 -3.86
N TRP A 512 8.50 13.67 -3.42
CA TRP A 512 9.52 12.93 -2.65
C TRP A 512 9.31 11.41 -2.71
N SER A 513 10.39 10.67 -2.44
CA SER A 513 10.32 9.27 -2.00
C SER A 513 10.22 9.21 -0.48
N TYR A 514 9.83 8.06 0.06
CA TYR A 514 9.66 7.88 1.50
C TYR A 514 10.77 6.99 2.06
N ALA A 515 11.55 7.53 2.99
CA ALA A 515 12.22 6.72 3.97
C ALA A 515 11.26 6.58 5.16
N VAL A 516 10.54 5.46 5.20
CA VAL A 516 9.56 5.19 6.27
C VAL A 516 10.30 5.10 7.59
N THR A 517 9.87 5.93 8.54
CA THR A 517 10.43 5.98 9.89
C THR A 517 9.36 5.52 10.87
N VAL A 518 9.67 4.51 11.66
CA VAL A 518 8.74 3.83 12.57
C VAL A 518 9.18 3.94 14.02
N GLY A 519 8.20 3.81 14.91
CA GLY A 519 8.42 3.69 16.35
C GLY A 519 7.81 2.41 16.91
N TYR A 520 8.40 1.86 17.97
CA TYR A 520 7.86 0.67 18.61
C TYR A 520 8.04 0.67 20.13
N SER A 521 7.21 -0.10 20.83
CA SER A 521 7.20 -0.23 22.30
C SER A 521 8.43 -0.96 22.81
N ASP A 522 8.70 -0.89 24.12
CA ASP A 522 9.74 -1.68 24.78
C ASP A 522 9.36 -3.17 24.89
N ARG A 523 8.09 -3.51 24.66
CA ARG A 523 7.56 -4.89 24.70
C ARG A 523 8.00 -5.75 23.54
N VAL A 524 8.46 -5.14 22.43
CA VAL A 524 8.81 -5.86 21.20
C VAL A 524 10.28 -5.72 20.83
N SER A 525 10.77 -6.67 20.03
CA SER A 525 12.11 -6.70 19.46
C SER A 525 12.07 -7.20 18.02
N ASP A 526 13.23 -7.19 17.35
CA ASP A 526 13.42 -7.66 15.97
C ASP A 526 12.47 -7.00 14.96
N VAL A 527 12.09 -5.73 15.23
CA VAL A 527 11.20 -4.96 14.37
C VAL A 527 11.91 -4.62 13.05
N LYS A 528 11.35 -5.07 11.94
CA LYS A 528 11.79 -4.76 10.58
C LYS A 528 10.68 -4.06 9.80
N ILE A 529 11.09 -3.28 8.82
CA ILE A 529 10.20 -2.65 7.83
C ILE A 529 10.44 -3.35 6.50
N THR A 530 9.39 -3.75 5.80
CA THR A 530 9.49 -4.31 4.44
C THR A 530 9.81 -3.22 3.41
N PRO A 531 10.27 -3.55 2.19
CA PRO A 531 10.40 -2.58 1.10
C PRO A 531 9.09 -1.87 0.73
N PHE A 532 7.95 -2.43 1.13
CA PHE A 532 6.63 -1.83 0.96
C PHE A 532 6.32 -0.78 2.03
N GLY A 533 7.17 -0.61 3.06
CA GLY A 533 6.96 0.33 4.16
C GLY A 533 6.10 -0.21 5.29
N TRP A 534 5.84 -1.52 5.34
CA TRP A 534 5.04 -2.18 6.37
C TRP A 534 5.91 -2.83 7.44
N VAL A 535 5.33 -3.05 8.62
CA VAL A 535 5.98 -3.91 9.61
C VAL A 535 6.05 -5.34 9.08
N ASP A 536 7.22 -5.96 9.22
CA ASP A 536 7.39 -7.39 8.95
C ASP A 536 6.88 -8.18 10.17
N LEU A 537 5.65 -8.68 10.07
CA LEU A 537 5.00 -9.44 11.14
C LEU A 537 5.68 -10.80 11.41
N ASP A 538 6.48 -11.30 10.47
CA ASP A 538 7.22 -12.56 10.65
C ASP A 538 8.48 -12.37 11.50
N SER A 539 9.08 -11.16 11.50
CA SER A 539 10.28 -10.88 12.25
C SER A 539 10.02 -10.47 13.69
N ILE A 540 8.95 -9.69 13.94
CA ILE A 540 8.68 -9.09 15.25
C ILE A 540 8.46 -10.14 16.35
N LYS A 541 9.01 -9.89 17.54
CA LYS A 541 8.90 -10.75 18.70
C LYS A 541 8.46 -9.98 19.94
N VAL A 542 7.68 -10.61 20.79
CA VAL A 542 7.37 -10.13 22.14
C VAL A 542 8.52 -10.51 23.06
N LYS A 543 8.98 -9.56 23.90
CA LYS A 543 10.04 -9.78 24.90
C LYS A 543 9.54 -10.50 26.14
#